data_13da5c4bb42ecd3e0d856dcfc9df1376
#
_entry.id   13da5c4bb42ecd3e0d856dcfc9df1376
#
_cell.length_a   1.000
_cell.length_b   1.000
_cell.length_c   1.000
_cell.angle_alpha   90.00
_cell.angle_beta   90.00
_cell.angle_gamma   90.00
#
_symmetry.space_group_name_H-M   'P 1'
#
loop_
_entity.id
_entity.type
_entity.pdbx_description
1 polymer ?
#
loop_
_entity_poly.entity_id
_entity_poly.type
_entity_poly.pdbx_seq_one_letter_code
_entity_poly.pdbx_strand_id
1 'polypeptide(L)'
;MKRLGYILGLISMLVSVSFTSEAKQIELEQIVDGTFSAKGMGSITPTADGIHYLTVNDDYSRILMRSFKDKNYEETVLDLATVRGNSGIRYFDGYILSPKEDRILIKTKSQKIFRRSSTAEYYIYTIKNNTLEPLSTGGPQQEPKFSPDGNVIGFVREGNIFLVKLLFNNSESQITKDGKKNSISNGVPDWAYEEEFSFTSAFDFSADSKMVAYIKFNENGVNRFDMPFFQTVMEDANEQSLLSEKQVQYPVSGSRYSKVSVHTFDIKSSVTRDIELETDSNVYIPRIKFVADEENNLFVFTLNRRQNKLEVFAANPRSTLCNLILRETDNRYIETTSYMDTEFYGDKFIMQSEKDGHNHLYLYNLKGKLERQITKGNWDVLAFHGYDAKSGTAYYESNEQGFYNCNVYKIDSKGKSVCLTPDKGYNNAVFSADNSYFVNTWSNLNTPPVVSVIDNKGKKIYRKCY
;
A
#
# COMPACT_ATOMS: atom_id res chain seq x y z
N MET A 1 -26.84 33.91 68.52
CA MET A 1 -26.34 34.46 67.25
C MET A 1 -24.81 34.42 67.06
N LYS A 2 -23.99 34.48 68.12
CA LYS A 2 -22.50 34.44 67.94
C LYS A 2 -21.92 33.05 67.59
N ARG A 3 -22.59 31.94 67.91
CA ARG A 3 -22.13 30.57 67.58
C ARG A 3 -22.45 30.15 66.12
N LEU A 4 -23.44 30.77 65.49
CA LEU A 4 -23.79 30.48 64.10
C LEU A 4 -22.79 31.11 63.09
N GLY A 5 -22.19 32.25 63.47
CA GLY A 5 -21.19 32.96 62.68
C GLY A 5 -19.85 32.21 62.55
N TYR A 6 -19.46 31.45 63.58
CA TYR A 6 -18.23 30.65 63.56
C TYR A 6 -18.35 29.37 62.73
N ILE A 7 -19.54 28.77 62.66
CA ILE A 7 -19.79 27.57 61.83
C ILE A 7 -19.84 27.94 60.36
N LEU A 8 -20.42 29.10 60.00
CA LEU A 8 -20.43 29.57 58.62
C LEU A 8 -19.01 30.02 58.15
N GLY A 9 -18.19 30.57 59.04
CA GLY A 9 -16.79 30.93 58.76
C GLY A 9 -15.91 29.69 58.56
N LEU A 10 -16.13 28.59 59.31
CA LEU A 10 -15.40 27.35 59.13
C LEU A 10 -15.82 26.58 57.86
N ILE A 11 -17.10 26.65 57.48
CA ILE A 11 -17.61 26.02 56.22
C ILE A 11 -17.09 26.82 55.00
N SER A 12 -16.97 28.15 55.07
CA SER A 12 -16.41 28.92 53.96
C SER A 12 -14.89 28.74 53.80
N MET A 13 -14.17 28.34 54.86
CA MET A 13 -12.74 28.03 54.80
C MET A 13 -12.45 26.61 54.30
N LEU A 14 -13.43 25.69 54.34
CA LEU A 14 -13.30 24.33 53.83
C LEU A 14 -13.67 24.20 52.34
N VAL A 15 -14.27 25.24 51.72
CA VAL A 15 -14.66 25.22 50.30
C VAL A 15 -13.58 25.86 49.42
N SER A 16 -12.51 26.42 49.96
CA SER A 16 -11.42 26.98 49.18
C SER A 16 -10.15 26.12 49.07
N VAL A 17 -10.29 24.78 49.19
CA VAL A 17 -9.30 23.88 48.65
C VAL A 17 -9.52 23.83 47.15
N SER A 18 -9.04 24.85 46.45
CA SER A 18 -8.81 24.77 45.02
C SER A 18 -7.87 23.60 44.80
N PHE A 19 -8.39 22.49 44.24
CA PHE A 19 -7.53 21.54 43.57
C PHE A 19 -6.91 22.28 42.38
N THR A 20 -5.83 22.96 42.60
CA THR A 20 -4.89 23.29 41.55
C THR A 20 -4.34 21.93 41.11
N SER A 21 -5.01 21.29 40.15
CA SER A 21 -4.36 20.32 39.34
C SER A 21 -3.23 21.07 38.64
N GLU A 22 -2.03 21.01 39.21
CA GLU A 22 -0.85 21.44 38.50
C GLU A 22 -0.83 20.63 37.22
N ALA A 23 -1.05 21.30 36.10
CA ALA A 23 -0.90 20.67 34.78
C ALA A 23 0.52 20.10 34.75
N LYS A 24 0.62 18.78 34.73
CA LYS A 24 1.91 18.10 34.69
C LYS A 24 2.66 18.58 33.45
N GLN A 25 3.81 19.22 33.66
CA GLN A 25 4.66 19.71 32.59
C GLN A 25 5.15 18.53 31.78
N ILE A 26 5.06 18.64 30.44
CA ILE A 26 5.58 17.62 29.52
C ILE A 26 7.09 17.84 29.41
N GLU A 27 7.85 16.81 29.73
CA GLU A 27 9.32 16.80 29.61
C GLU A 27 9.72 16.33 28.20
N LEU A 28 10.85 16.84 27.69
CA LEU A 28 11.36 16.49 26.36
C LEU A 28 11.60 14.98 26.22
N GLU A 29 12.13 14.36 27.26
CA GLU A 29 12.39 12.93 27.36
C GLU A 29 11.12 12.11 27.09
N GLN A 30 9.96 12.53 27.64
CA GLN A 30 8.68 11.84 27.45
C GLN A 30 8.15 11.89 26.00
N ILE A 31 8.59 12.90 25.24
CA ILE A 31 8.28 13.01 23.81
C ILE A 31 9.19 12.07 23.02
N VAL A 32 10.49 12.05 23.36
CA VAL A 32 11.51 11.28 22.64
C VAL A 32 11.41 9.78 22.92
N ASP A 33 11.12 9.40 24.17
CA ASP A 33 11.00 7.98 24.57
C ASP A 33 9.66 7.32 24.18
N GLY A 34 8.74 8.11 23.59
CA GLY A 34 7.44 7.62 23.15
C GLY A 34 6.41 7.42 24.28
N THR A 35 6.61 8.02 25.46
CA THR A 35 5.65 7.94 26.58
C THR A 35 4.20 8.27 26.17
N PHE A 36 4.04 9.20 25.22
CA PHE A 36 2.74 9.61 24.69
C PHE A 36 2.35 8.92 23.38
N SER A 37 3.13 7.97 22.91
CA SER A 37 2.80 7.23 21.67
C SER A 37 1.54 6.41 21.88
N ALA A 38 0.60 6.57 20.94
CA ALA A 38 -0.62 5.77 20.96
C ALA A 38 -0.28 4.30 20.70
N LYS A 39 -0.75 3.42 21.58
CA LYS A 39 -0.70 1.98 21.31
C LYS A 39 -1.72 1.64 20.24
N GLY A 40 -1.30 0.93 19.21
CA GLY A 40 -2.15 0.57 18.08
C GLY A 40 -1.94 -0.88 17.65
N MET A 41 -2.78 -1.34 16.74
CA MET A 41 -2.48 -2.56 16.00
C MET A 41 -1.46 -2.22 14.91
N GLY A 42 -0.40 -3.02 14.83
CA GLY A 42 0.51 -2.98 13.69
C GLY A 42 -0.21 -3.31 12.36
N SER A 43 0.55 -3.56 11.31
CA SER A 43 0.01 -3.95 10.01
C SER A 43 -0.90 -5.17 10.12
N ILE A 44 -2.06 -5.11 9.45
CA ILE A 44 -3.07 -6.17 9.39
C ILE A 44 -3.09 -6.71 7.97
N THR A 45 -2.93 -8.03 7.80
CA THR A 45 -3.08 -8.72 6.52
C THR A 45 -4.26 -9.68 6.61
N PRO A 46 -5.41 -9.36 6.01
CA PRO A 46 -6.56 -10.26 5.97
C PRO A 46 -6.22 -11.56 5.24
N THR A 47 -6.75 -12.69 5.72
CA THR A 47 -6.67 -13.98 5.03
C THR A 47 -7.85 -14.20 4.10
N ALA A 48 -7.67 -15.04 3.09
CA ALA A 48 -8.68 -15.31 2.05
C ALA A 48 -9.99 -15.93 2.59
N ASP A 49 -9.95 -16.51 3.79
CA ASP A 49 -11.13 -17.11 4.42
C ASP A 49 -12.18 -16.09 4.93
N GLY A 50 -11.84 -14.79 4.95
CA GLY A 50 -12.71 -13.70 5.42
C GLY A 50 -12.94 -13.68 6.93
N ILE A 51 -12.28 -14.56 7.69
CA ILE A 51 -12.49 -14.75 9.15
C ILE A 51 -11.26 -14.36 9.95
N HIS A 52 -10.06 -14.60 9.39
CA HIS A 52 -8.81 -14.38 10.09
C HIS A 52 -7.99 -13.26 9.44
N TYR A 53 -6.98 -12.81 10.17
CA TYR A 53 -5.99 -11.85 9.70
C TYR A 53 -4.66 -12.09 10.41
N LEU A 54 -3.56 -11.75 9.72
CA LEU A 54 -2.22 -11.82 10.27
C LEU A 54 -1.81 -10.48 10.87
N THR A 55 -1.07 -10.55 11.97
CA THR A 55 -0.37 -9.42 12.60
C THR A 55 1.04 -9.85 13.00
N VAL A 56 1.88 -8.89 13.36
CA VAL A 56 3.19 -9.16 13.96
C VAL A 56 3.15 -8.86 15.45
N ASN A 57 3.99 -9.52 16.22
CA ASN A 57 4.22 -9.18 17.63
C ASN A 57 5.14 -7.96 17.78
N ASP A 58 5.29 -7.43 18.99
CA ASP A 58 5.96 -6.15 19.25
C ASP A 58 7.45 -6.14 18.89
N ASP A 59 8.14 -7.28 18.99
CA ASP A 59 9.56 -7.42 18.67
C ASP A 59 9.83 -7.91 17.23
N TYR A 60 8.77 -8.02 16.41
CA TYR A 60 8.86 -8.48 15.01
C TYR A 60 9.55 -9.83 14.82
N SER A 61 9.40 -10.74 15.79
CA SER A 61 9.94 -12.11 15.74
C SER A 61 8.91 -13.16 15.36
N ARG A 62 7.60 -12.85 15.47
CA ARG A 62 6.49 -13.78 15.21
C ARG A 62 5.42 -13.16 14.33
N ILE A 63 4.80 -14.01 13.50
CA ILE A 63 3.56 -13.71 12.80
C ILE A 63 2.44 -14.47 13.49
N LEU A 64 1.40 -13.75 13.88
CA LEU A 64 0.26 -14.24 14.63
C LEU A 64 -1.00 -14.16 13.78
N MET A 65 -1.78 -15.25 13.73
CA MET A 65 -3.12 -15.28 13.17
C MET A 65 -4.13 -14.93 14.24
N ARG A 66 -5.03 -14.03 13.93
CA ARG A 66 -6.11 -13.54 14.81
C ARG A 66 -7.44 -13.64 14.08
N SER A 67 -8.55 -13.51 14.82
CA SER A 67 -9.89 -13.64 14.24
C SER A 67 -10.68 -12.33 14.32
N PHE A 68 -11.42 -12.02 13.26
CA PHE A 68 -12.43 -10.95 13.27
C PHE A 68 -13.64 -11.31 14.18
N LYS A 69 -13.86 -12.60 14.47
CA LYS A 69 -15.04 -13.08 15.24
C LYS A 69 -14.75 -13.30 16.70
N ASP A 70 -13.53 -13.71 17.05
CA ASP A 70 -13.13 -14.06 18.42
C ASP A 70 -11.88 -13.27 18.84
N LYS A 71 -12.06 -12.39 19.83
CA LYS A 71 -10.96 -11.56 20.36
C LYS A 71 -9.84 -12.36 21.03
N ASN A 72 -10.14 -13.58 21.47
CA ASN A 72 -9.20 -14.44 22.21
C ASN A 72 -8.47 -15.43 21.29
N TYR A 73 -8.87 -15.52 20.01
CA TYR A 73 -8.17 -16.38 19.06
C TYR A 73 -6.81 -15.82 18.72
N GLU A 74 -5.79 -16.61 18.93
CA GLU A 74 -4.41 -16.33 18.57
C GLU A 74 -3.69 -17.64 18.24
N GLU A 75 -3.12 -17.73 17.06
CA GLU A 75 -2.29 -18.85 16.60
C GLU A 75 -0.97 -18.31 16.06
N THR A 76 0.13 -18.95 16.40
CA THR A 76 1.44 -18.60 15.87
C THR A 76 1.65 -19.25 14.52
N VAL A 77 1.73 -18.43 13.46
CA VAL A 77 2.00 -18.89 12.07
C VAL A 77 3.50 -19.04 11.83
N LEU A 78 4.29 -18.08 12.29
CA LEU A 78 5.76 -18.11 12.24
C LEU A 78 6.32 -17.71 13.60
N ASP A 79 7.34 -18.45 14.06
CA ASP A 79 8.21 -18.05 15.17
C ASP A 79 9.67 -18.24 14.75
N LEU A 80 10.42 -17.13 14.66
CA LEU A 80 11.83 -17.16 14.27
C LEU A 80 12.72 -17.96 15.22
N ALA A 81 12.31 -18.18 16.47
CA ALA A 81 13.05 -18.98 17.43
C ALA A 81 12.97 -20.49 17.16
N THR A 82 11.90 -20.93 16.48
CA THR A 82 11.63 -22.37 16.29
C THR A 82 11.65 -22.82 14.84
N VAL A 83 11.68 -21.86 13.87
CA VAL A 83 11.69 -22.19 12.44
C VAL A 83 12.99 -22.87 12.04
N ARG A 84 12.88 -23.94 11.23
CA ARG A 84 14.04 -24.66 10.69
C ARG A 84 14.68 -23.86 9.54
N GLY A 85 16.01 -23.87 9.46
CA GLY A 85 16.78 -23.16 8.45
C GLY A 85 17.03 -21.68 8.78
N ASN A 86 16.63 -21.22 9.96
CA ASN A 86 16.95 -19.86 10.41
C ASN A 86 18.47 -19.73 10.65
N SER A 87 19.12 -18.85 9.90
CA SER A 87 20.57 -18.57 9.95
C SER A 87 20.92 -17.39 10.86
N GLY A 88 20.16 -17.15 11.94
CA GLY A 88 20.43 -16.11 12.92
C GLY A 88 19.56 -14.84 12.76
N ILE A 89 18.47 -14.93 12.03
CA ILE A 89 17.47 -13.85 11.94
C ILE A 89 16.71 -13.79 13.25
N ARG A 90 16.75 -12.64 13.93
CA ARG A 90 16.09 -12.42 15.22
C ARG A 90 14.79 -11.63 15.09
N TYR A 91 14.69 -10.78 14.06
CA TYR A 91 13.51 -9.97 13.73
C TYR A 91 13.45 -9.78 12.22
N PHE A 92 12.27 -9.41 11.73
CA PHE A 92 12.03 -9.11 10.32
C PHE A 92 11.41 -7.71 10.16
N ASP A 93 11.63 -7.10 9.01
CA ASP A 93 11.17 -5.74 8.70
C ASP A 93 9.76 -5.72 8.10
N GLY A 94 9.25 -6.86 7.67
CA GLY A 94 7.95 -7.03 7.05
C GLY A 94 7.79 -8.42 6.41
N TYR A 95 6.61 -8.67 5.88
CA TYR A 95 6.29 -9.94 5.24
C TYR A 95 5.29 -9.78 4.10
N ILE A 96 5.23 -10.76 3.20
CA ILE A 96 4.27 -10.86 2.09
C ILE A 96 3.69 -12.27 2.10
N LEU A 97 2.37 -12.38 2.26
CA LEU A 97 1.65 -13.65 2.19
C LEU A 97 1.50 -14.11 0.74
N SER A 98 1.72 -15.40 0.45
CA SER A 98 1.47 -15.94 -0.88
C SER A 98 -0.03 -16.00 -1.20
N PRO A 99 -0.45 -15.98 -2.49
CA PRO A 99 -1.87 -16.05 -2.88
C PRO A 99 -2.58 -17.32 -2.40
N LYS A 100 -1.82 -18.40 -2.18
CA LYS A 100 -2.36 -19.68 -1.63
C LYS A 100 -2.25 -19.77 -0.11
N GLU A 101 -1.68 -18.79 0.52
CA GLU A 101 -1.45 -18.74 1.98
C GLU A 101 -0.64 -19.93 2.53
N ASP A 102 0.13 -20.58 1.67
CA ASP A 102 1.01 -21.71 2.01
C ASP A 102 2.46 -21.30 2.27
N ARG A 103 2.83 -20.07 1.88
CA ARG A 103 4.16 -19.47 2.03
C ARG A 103 4.08 -18.02 2.44
N ILE A 104 5.15 -17.54 3.05
CA ILE A 104 5.35 -16.14 3.40
C ILE A 104 6.75 -15.72 2.98
N LEU A 105 6.89 -14.57 2.31
CA LEU A 105 8.18 -13.92 2.13
C LEU A 105 8.47 -13.07 3.36
N ILE A 106 9.59 -13.31 4.00
CA ILE A 106 10.07 -12.58 5.17
C ILE A 106 11.13 -11.58 4.70
N LYS A 107 10.92 -10.30 4.98
CA LYS A 107 11.82 -9.19 4.66
C LYS A 107 12.75 -8.91 5.83
N THR A 108 14.07 -8.83 5.58
CA THR A 108 15.08 -8.57 6.62
C THR A 108 16.16 -7.64 6.10
N LYS A 109 16.92 -7.00 7.00
CA LYS A 109 18.09 -6.16 6.68
C LYS A 109 17.77 -5.10 5.62
N SER A 110 16.66 -4.42 5.77
CA SER A 110 16.22 -3.39 4.84
C SER A 110 17.17 -2.19 4.83
N GLN A 111 17.53 -1.75 3.63
CA GLN A 111 18.31 -0.53 3.40
C GLN A 111 17.53 0.41 2.50
N LYS A 112 17.27 1.63 2.95
CA LYS A 112 16.55 2.65 2.21
C LYS A 112 17.30 3.05 0.94
N ILE A 113 16.55 3.19 -0.17
CA ILE A 113 17.03 3.78 -1.42
C ILE A 113 16.53 5.21 -1.52
N PHE A 114 15.20 5.37 -1.49
CA PHE A 114 14.48 6.65 -1.49
C PHE A 114 13.48 6.67 -0.32
N ARG A 115 12.46 7.52 -0.41
CA ARG A 115 11.47 7.67 0.66
C ARG A 115 10.72 6.38 0.96
N ARG A 116 10.33 5.62 -0.07
CA ARG A 116 9.51 4.40 0.02
C ARG A 116 10.28 3.14 -0.29
N SER A 117 11.13 3.17 -1.31
CA SER A 117 11.88 2.02 -1.78
C SER A 117 13.01 1.62 -0.85
N SER A 118 13.31 0.33 -0.84
CA SER A 118 14.41 -0.27 -0.09
C SER A 118 14.91 -1.53 -0.79
N THR A 119 16.19 -1.83 -0.64
CA THR A 119 16.70 -3.18 -0.82
C THR A 119 16.56 -3.95 0.47
N ALA A 120 16.44 -5.27 0.40
CA ALA A 120 16.39 -6.15 1.56
C ALA A 120 16.84 -7.57 1.21
N GLU A 121 17.17 -8.37 2.20
CA GLU A 121 17.27 -9.82 2.05
C GLU A 121 15.89 -10.42 2.31
N TYR A 122 15.43 -11.30 1.40
CA TYR A 122 14.16 -11.98 1.55
C TYR A 122 14.35 -13.47 1.73
N TYR A 123 13.47 -14.06 2.54
CA TYR A 123 13.45 -15.49 2.82
C TYR A 123 12.05 -16.05 2.54
N ILE A 124 11.98 -17.25 2.01
CA ILE A 124 10.76 -18.01 1.77
C ILE A 124 10.49 -18.87 2.99
N TYR A 125 9.44 -18.54 3.72
CA TYR A 125 8.91 -19.38 4.77
C TYR A 125 7.82 -20.29 4.22
N THR A 126 8.01 -21.60 4.36
CA THR A 126 7.01 -22.62 3.97
C THR A 126 6.28 -23.08 5.23
N ILE A 127 5.00 -22.71 5.36
CA ILE A 127 4.20 -22.90 6.58
C ILE A 127 4.10 -24.37 6.95
N LYS A 128 3.70 -25.24 6.01
CA LYS A 128 3.51 -26.68 6.25
C LYS A 128 4.74 -27.37 6.83
N ASN A 129 5.92 -26.97 6.40
CA ASN A 129 7.17 -27.61 6.79
C ASN A 129 7.89 -26.90 7.93
N ASN A 130 7.43 -25.70 8.32
CA ASN A 130 8.11 -24.80 9.24
C ASN A 130 9.58 -24.59 8.85
N THR A 131 9.85 -24.25 7.57
CA THR A 131 11.19 -24.06 7.01
C THR A 131 11.35 -22.67 6.44
N LEU A 132 12.55 -22.08 6.62
CA LEU A 132 12.94 -20.78 6.13
C LEU A 132 14.18 -20.92 5.23
N GLU A 133 14.07 -20.46 3.98
CA GLU A 133 15.14 -20.54 2.99
C GLU A 133 15.35 -19.17 2.34
N PRO A 134 16.58 -18.76 1.98
CA PRO A 134 16.81 -17.50 1.28
C PRO A 134 16.11 -17.51 -0.07
N LEU A 135 15.49 -16.39 -0.46
CA LEU A 135 14.89 -16.22 -1.79
C LEU A 135 15.97 -16.25 -2.88
N SER A 136 17.10 -15.63 -2.63
CA SER A 136 18.23 -15.53 -3.55
C SER A 136 19.55 -15.45 -2.77
N THR A 137 20.62 -15.99 -3.34
CA THR A 137 22.00 -15.85 -2.85
C THR A 137 22.80 -14.79 -3.61
N GLY A 138 22.19 -14.15 -4.62
CA GLY A 138 22.87 -13.19 -5.51
C GLY A 138 22.91 -11.75 -4.98
N GLY A 139 22.50 -11.50 -3.74
CA GLY A 139 22.50 -10.17 -3.12
C GLY A 139 21.09 -9.65 -2.82
N PRO A 140 20.97 -8.44 -2.24
CA PRO A 140 19.68 -7.86 -1.84
C PRO A 140 18.70 -7.70 -2.99
N GLN A 141 17.41 -7.81 -2.68
CA GLN A 141 16.32 -7.74 -3.65
C GLN A 141 15.42 -6.52 -3.37
N GLN A 142 14.68 -6.09 -4.40
CA GLN A 142 13.64 -5.07 -4.33
C GLN A 142 12.32 -5.65 -4.81
N GLU A 143 11.23 -5.26 -4.18
CA GLU A 143 9.85 -5.47 -4.63
C GLU A 143 9.50 -6.92 -5.01
N PRO A 144 9.83 -7.93 -4.20
CA PRO A 144 9.45 -9.30 -4.53
C PRO A 144 7.92 -9.46 -4.55
N LYS A 145 7.43 -10.20 -5.53
CA LYS A 145 6.02 -10.44 -5.74
C LYS A 145 5.79 -11.90 -6.16
N PHE A 146 4.84 -12.57 -5.54
CA PHE A 146 4.39 -13.88 -6.01
C PHE A 146 3.59 -13.77 -7.31
N SER A 147 3.74 -14.75 -8.20
CA SER A 147 2.76 -14.97 -9.27
C SER A 147 1.40 -15.38 -8.67
N PRO A 148 0.26 -15.14 -9.37
CA PRO A 148 -1.07 -15.49 -8.86
C PRO A 148 -1.25 -16.98 -8.49
N ASP A 149 -0.54 -17.89 -9.18
CA ASP A 149 -0.53 -19.32 -8.84
C ASP A 149 0.42 -19.69 -7.68
N GLY A 150 1.17 -18.71 -7.14
CA GLY A 150 2.10 -18.89 -6.03
C GLY A 150 3.36 -19.72 -6.34
N ASN A 151 3.65 -20.02 -7.63
CA ASN A 151 4.74 -20.91 -8.03
C ASN A 151 5.99 -20.20 -8.52
N VAL A 152 5.90 -18.90 -8.77
CA VAL A 152 7.01 -18.04 -9.19
C VAL A 152 7.06 -16.80 -8.29
N ILE A 153 8.26 -16.35 -7.97
CA ILE A 153 8.50 -15.05 -7.33
C ILE A 153 9.31 -14.20 -8.30
N GLY A 154 8.80 -13.02 -8.65
CA GLY A 154 9.55 -12.00 -9.38
C GLY A 154 10.12 -10.99 -8.40
N PHE A 155 11.34 -10.49 -8.64
CA PHE A 155 11.93 -9.40 -7.89
C PHE A 155 12.91 -8.59 -8.76
N VAL A 156 13.32 -7.43 -8.29
CA VAL A 156 14.32 -6.60 -8.96
C VAL A 156 15.62 -6.61 -8.16
N ARG A 157 16.73 -6.71 -8.87
CA ARG A 157 18.10 -6.54 -8.35
C ARG A 157 18.93 -5.75 -9.36
N GLU A 158 19.56 -4.67 -8.92
CA GLU A 158 20.40 -3.81 -9.76
C GLU A 158 19.69 -3.33 -11.05
N GLY A 159 18.40 -2.96 -10.94
CA GLY A 159 17.59 -2.51 -12.07
C GLY A 159 17.19 -3.59 -13.06
N ASN A 160 17.38 -4.87 -12.74
CA ASN A 160 16.98 -6.00 -13.56
C ASN A 160 15.99 -6.90 -12.86
N ILE A 161 15.05 -7.46 -13.62
CA ILE A 161 14.03 -8.39 -13.10
C ILE A 161 14.58 -9.81 -13.12
N PHE A 162 14.34 -10.51 -12.02
CA PHE A 162 14.66 -11.93 -11.81
C PHE A 162 13.39 -12.70 -11.46
N LEU A 163 13.34 -13.96 -11.86
CA LEU A 163 12.29 -14.90 -11.50
C LEU A 163 12.87 -16.10 -10.77
N VAL A 164 12.25 -16.48 -9.65
CA VAL A 164 12.54 -17.70 -8.90
C VAL A 164 11.39 -18.67 -9.08
N LYS A 165 11.67 -19.86 -9.63
CA LYS A 165 10.68 -20.92 -9.89
C LYS A 165 10.68 -21.90 -8.71
N LEU A 166 9.67 -21.82 -7.83
CA LEU A 166 9.61 -22.57 -6.57
C LEU A 166 9.47 -24.08 -6.78
N LEU A 167 8.78 -24.51 -7.82
CA LEU A 167 8.64 -25.94 -8.15
C LEU A 167 9.91 -26.58 -8.75
N PHE A 168 10.91 -25.77 -9.06
CA PHE A 168 12.16 -26.19 -9.67
C PHE A 168 13.35 -25.89 -8.77
N ASN A 169 13.24 -26.27 -7.50
CA ASN A 169 14.29 -26.08 -6.50
C ASN A 169 14.75 -24.64 -6.38
N ASN A 170 13.80 -23.70 -6.34
CA ASN A 170 14.02 -22.25 -6.26
C ASN A 170 15.01 -21.75 -7.34
N SER A 171 14.94 -22.31 -8.57
CA SER A 171 15.83 -21.91 -9.64
C SER A 171 15.59 -20.45 -10.03
N GLU A 172 16.67 -19.64 -9.97
CA GLU A 172 16.66 -18.22 -10.33
C GLU A 172 17.03 -18.02 -11.79
N SER A 173 16.34 -17.12 -12.48
CA SER A 173 16.65 -16.70 -13.84
C SER A 173 16.51 -15.17 -13.98
N GLN A 174 17.48 -14.54 -14.63
CA GLN A 174 17.44 -13.12 -14.97
C GLN A 174 16.73 -12.93 -16.31
N ILE A 175 15.68 -12.06 -16.34
CA ILE A 175 14.88 -11.84 -17.56
C ILE A 175 15.19 -10.52 -18.27
N THR A 176 15.71 -9.51 -17.56
CA THR A 176 16.24 -8.28 -18.18
C THR A 176 17.73 -8.16 -17.88
N LYS A 177 18.52 -7.53 -18.77
CA LYS A 177 20.00 -7.52 -18.68
C LYS A 177 20.62 -6.15 -18.86
N ASP A 178 19.83 -5.13 -19.10
CA ASP A 178 20.29 -3.77 -19.43
C ASP A 178 20.15 -2.79 -18.27
N GLY A 179 19.69 -3.28 -17.12
CA GLY A 179 19.62 -2.50 -15.87
C GLY A 179 21.00 -1.96 -15.49
N LYS A 180 21.05 -0.67 -15.20
CA LYS A 180 22.28 0.05 -14.83
C LYS A 180 21.90 1.24 -13.95
N LYS A 181 22.53 1.33 -12.80
CA LYS A 181 22.31 2.42 -11.85
C LYS A 181 22.41 3.80 -12.52
N ASN A 182 21.45 4.67 -12.24
CA ASN A 182 21.33 6.03 -12.80
C ASN A 182 21.28 6.06 -14.36
N SER A 183 20.73 5.04 -14.98
CA SER A 183 20.62 4.93 -16.43
C SER A 183 19.37 4.17 -16.85
N ILE A 184 19.30 2.89 -16.56
CA ILE A 184 18.17 2.02 -16.92
C ILE A 184 17.69 1.25 -15.69
N SER A 185 16.39 1.26 -15.48
CA SER A 185 15.74 0.41 -14.47
C SER A 185 14.54 -0.30 -15.08
N ASN A 186 14.39 -1.59 -14.78
CA ASN A 186 13.29 -2.43 -15.23
C ASN A 186 12.50 -2.89 -14.01
N GLY A 187 11.19 -2.62 -13.98
CA GLY A 187 10.29 -3.12 -12.95
C GLY A 187 10.32 -2.37 -11.61
N VAL A 188 11.15 -1.34 -11.47
CA VAL A 188 11.13 -0.38 -10.35
C VAL A 188 11.26 1.04 -10.88
N PRO A 189 10.54 2.01 -10.30
CA PRO A 189 10.55 3.39 -10.76
C PRO A 189 11.87 4.10 -10.49
N ASP A 190 12.08 5.22 -11.18
CA ASP A 190 13.06 6.22 -10.81
C ASP A 190 12.60 7.06 -9.62
N TRP A 191 13.45 7.95 -9.14
CA TRP A 191 13.15 8.81 -7.99
C TRP A 191 11.87 9.65 -8.19
N ALA A 192 11.70 10.25 -9.39
CA ALA A 192 10.58 11.14 -9.67
C ALA A 192 9.24 10.38 -9.69
N TYR A 193 9.20 9.21 -10.31
CA TYR A 193 8.00 8.39 -10.32
C TYR A 193 7.64 7.83 -8.93
N GLU A 194 8.65 7.42 -8.13
CA GLU A 194 8.42 7.00 -6.76
C GLU A 194 7.84 8.14 -5.92
N GLU A 195 8.36 9.34 -6.05
CA GLU A 195 7.95 10.49 -5.26
C GLU A 195 6.58 11.02 -5.68
N GLU A 196 6.34 11.18 -6.99
CA GLU A 196 5.14 11.81 -7.52
C GLU A 196 3.93 10.85 -7.58
N PHE A 197 4.15 9.59 -7.91
CA PHE A 197 3.07 8.59 -8.05
C PHE A 197 2.98 7.59 -6.89
N SER A 198 3.88 7.68 -5.92
CA SER A 198 3.85 6.92 -4.65
C SER A 198 3.90 5.40 -4.80
N PHE A 199 4.58 4.87 -5.83
CA PHE A 199 4.76 3.43 -6.00
C PHE A 199 6.25 3.04 -6.09
N THR A 200 6.55 1.77 -5.79
CA THR A 200 7.91 1.21 -5.76
C THR A 200 8.07 0.01 -6.69
N SER A 201 6.95 -0.63 -7.08
CA SER A 201 6.95 -1.79 -7.98
C SER A 201 6.30 -1.43 -9.32
N ALA A 202 7.03 -1.64 -10.41
CA ALA A 202 6.62 -1.34 -11.78
C ALA A 202 6.54 -2.59 -12.66
N PHE A 203 6.22 -3.75 -12.08
CA PHE A 203 5.96 -4.99 -12.83
C PHE A 203 4.75 -5.73 -12.27
N ASP A 204 4.13 -6.56 -13.09
CA ASP A 204 2.96 -7.37 -12.71
C ASP A 204 3.00 -8.73 -13.41
N PHE A 205 2.35 -9.74 -12.80
CA PHE A 205 2.15 -11.06 -13.41
C PHE A 205 0.77 -11.15 -14.05
N SER A 206 0.68 -11.86 -15.18
CA SER A 206 -0.63 -12.21 -15.76
C SER A 206 -1.42 -13.13 -14.83
N ALA A 207 -2.75 -13.08 -14.92
CA ALA A 207 -3.64 -13.88 -14.07
C ALA A 207 -3.39 -15.39 -14.20
N ASP A 208 -2.96 -15.86 -15.38
CA ASP A 208 -2.56 -17.24 -15.64
C ASP A 208 -1.11 -17.56 -15.25
N SER A 209 -0.40 -16.61 -14.65
CA SER A 209 1.00 -16.73 -14.19
C SER A 209 2.02 -17.09 -15.28
N LYS A 210 1.70 -16.86 -16.56
CA LYS A 210 2.57 -17.22 -17.67
C LYS A 210 3.39 -16.06 -18.22
N MET A 211 3.03 -14.83 -17.86
CA MET A 211 3.70 -13.63 -18.36
C MET A 211 4.03 -12.66 -17.23
N VAL A 212 5.06 -11.84 -17.47
CA VAL A 212 5.40 -10.68 -16.67
C VAL A 212 5.31 -9.46 -17.58
N ALA A 213 4.63 -8.39 -17.13
CA ALA A 213 4.73 -7.08 -17.74
C ALA A 213 5.54 -6.16 -16.85
N TYR A 214 6.29 -5.24 -17.43
CA TYR A 214 7.05 -4.27 -16.66
C TYR A 214 7.21 -2.94 -17.40
N ILE A 215 7.39 -1.88 -16.62
CA ILE A 215 7.80 -0.57 -17.11
C ILE A 215 9.33 -0.50 -17.03
N LYS A 216 9.93 -0.07 -18.12
CA LYS A 216 11.35 0.29 -18.21
C LYS A 216 11.49 1.79 -18.13
N PHE A 217 12.36 2.25 -17.26
CA PHE A 217 12.69 3.66 -17.05
C PHE A 217 14.09 3.92 -17.63
N ASN A 218 14.19 4.88 -18.55
CA ASN A 218 15.45 5.31 -19.13
C ASN A 218 15.76 6.73 -18.69
N GLU A 219 16.67 6.85 -17.73
CA GLU A 219 17.11 8.08 -17.11
C GLU A 219 18.27 8.79 -17.87
N ASN A 220 18.73 8.27 -19.01
CA ASN A 220 19.88 8.79 -19.77
C ASN A 220 19.64 10.20 -20.35
N GLY A 221 18.92 11.02 -19.91
CA GLY A 221 18.71 12.40 -20.33
C GLY A 221 18.19 13.25 -19.19
N VAL A 222 18.03 12.63 -18.02
CA VAL A 222 17.61 13.31 -16.80
C VAL A 222 18.80 14.02 -16.19
N ASN A 223 18.62 15.28 -15.82
CA ASN A 223 19.66 16.07 -15.18
C ASN A 223 20.07 15.44 -13.83
N ARG A 224 21.34 15.57 -13.51
CA ARG A 224 21.87 15.26 -12.19
C ARG A 224 21.76 16.47 -11.29
N PHE A 225 21.42 16.23 -10.05
CA PHE A 225 21.36 17.22 -9.00
C PHE A 225 22.19 16.75 -7.81
N ASP A 226 23.09 17.62 -7.33
CA ASP A 226 23.90 17.35 -6.16
C ASP A 226 23.12 17.76 -4.94
N MET A 227 22.65 16.77 -4.16
CA MET A 227 21.85 16.99 -2.96
C MET A 227 22.75 16.92 -1.73
N PRO A 228 22.86 18.00 -0.95
CA PRO A 228 23.62 17.97 0.29
C PRO A 228 22.90 17.14 1.36
N PHE A 229 23.63 16.25 2.02
CA PHE A 229 23.17 15.49 3.17
C PHE A 229 23.99 15.87 4.40
N PHE A 230 23.30 16.21 5.48
CA PHE A 230 23.91 16.49 6.76
C PHE A 230 23.86 15.22 7.61
N GLN A 231 25.03 14.70 7.95
CA GLN A 231 25.13 13.55 8.85
C GLN A 231 24.97 14.02 10.30
N THR A 232 24.15 13.28 11.06
CA THR A 232 23.93 13.58 12.48
C THR A 232 25.02 13.01 13.37
N VAL A 233 25.71 11.97 12.90
CA VAL A 233 26.82 11.29 13.60
C VAL A 233 27.89 10.94 12.57
N MET A 234 29.16 11.19 12.91
CA MET A 234 30.28 10.70 12.11
C MET A 234 30.38 9.17 12.31
N GLU A 235 30.19 8.40 11.23
CA GLU A 235 30.28 6.94 11.26
C GLU A 235 31.72 6.46 11.40
N ASP A 236 32.69 7.27 10.99
CA ASP A 236 34.12 6.99 11.11
C ASP A 236 34.86 8.22 11.68
N ALA A 237 35.77 7.97 12.62
CA ALA A 237 36.61 9.02 13.23
C ALA A 237 37.53 9.73 12.23
N ASN A 238 37.69 9.19 11.02
CA ASN A 238 38.44 9.79 9.93
C ASN A 238 37.61 10.65 8.98
N GLU A 239 36.28 10.67 9.11
CA GLU A 239 35.43 11.56 8.32
C GLU A 239 35.52 12.99 8.83
N GLN A 240 36.09 13.89 8.01
CA GLN A 240 36.31 15.29 8.38
C GLN A 240 35.10 16.19 8.11
N SER A 241 34.00 15.68 7.55
CA SER A 241 32.85 16.48 7.16
C SER A 241 31.52 15.81 7.55
N LEU A 242 30.67 16.61 8.22
CA LEU A 242 29.26 16.25 8.45
C LEU A 242 28.38 16.47 7.21
N LEU A 243 28.95 17.00 6.13
CA LEU A 243 28.27 17.25 4.87
C LEU A 243 28.73 16.22 3.84
N SER A 244 27.82 15.44 3.31
CA SER A 244 28.04 14.59 2.16
C SER A 244 27.16 15.06 0.99
N GLU A 245 27.61 14.84 -0.23
CA GLU A 245 26.85 15.12 -1.44
C GLU A 245 26.44 13.80 -2.11
N LYS A 246 25.16 13.68 -2.41
CA LYS A 246 24.64 12.54 -3.17
C LYS A 246 24.11 13.04 -4.50
N GLN A 247 24.69 12.55 -5.59
CA GLN A 247 24.15 12.79 -6.93
C GLN A 247 22.91 11.94 -7.16
N VAL A 248 21.81 12.59 -7.49
CA VAL A 248 20.56 11.93 -7.88
C VAL A 248 20.11 12.41 -9.25
N GLN A 249 19.45 11.53 -10.00
CA GLN A 249 18.78 11.92 -11.24
C GLN A 249 17.51 12.68 -10.84
N TYR A 250 17.48 14.00 -11.02
CA TYR A 250 16.40 14.86 -10.54
C TYR A 250 15.88 15.76 -11.67
N PRO A 251 14.67 15.51 -12.19
CA PRO A 251 14.08 16.32 -13.25
C PRO A 251 13.46 17.59 -12.66
N VAL A 252 14.25 18.67 -12.62
CA VAL A 252 13.71 19.99 -12.25
C VAL A 252 12.68 20.48 -13.26
N SER A 253 11.81 21.42 -12.84
CA SER A 253 10.76 21.98 -13.69
C SER A 253 11.30 22.43 -15.05
N GLY A 254 10.65 22.01 -16.15
CA GLY A 254 11.04 22.30 -17.51
C GLY A 254 12.15 21.40 -18.09
N SER A 255 12.84 20.59 -17.28
CA SER A 255 13.88 19.67 -17.74
C SER A 255 13.30 18.36 -18.30
N ARG A 256 14.19 17.53 -18.80
CA ARG A 256 13.87 16.17 -19.27
C ARG A 256 13.63 15.26 -18.05
N TYR A 257 12.65 14.37 -18.17
CA TYR A 257 12.38 13.27 -17.25
C TYR A 257 12.62 11.92 -17.96
N SER A 258 12.54 10.83 -17.22
CA SER A 258 12.79 9.49 -17.74
C SER A 258 11.85 9.15 -18.90
N LYS A 259 12.43 8.59 -19.96
CA LYS A 259 11.63 7.95 -21.00
C LYS A 259 11.17 6.60 -20.51
N VAL A 260 9.87 6.32 -20.62
CA VAL A 260 9.28 5.07 -20.16
C VAL A 260 8.74 4.26 -21.34
N SER A 261 8.81 2.95 -21.20
CA SER A 261 8.25 1.99 -22.15
C SER A 261 7.69 0.77 -21.42
N VAL A 262 6.69 0.11 -22.03
CA VAL A 262 6.06 -1.08 -21.47
C VAL A 262 6.50 -2.31 -22.24
N HIS A 263 6.86 -3.35 -21.50
CA HIS A 263 7.34 -4.60 -22.05
C HIS A 263 6.59 -5.77 -21.43
N THR A 264 6.45 -6.86 -22.21
CA THR A 264 5.92 -8.13 -21.70
C THR A 264 6.93 -9.24 -21.95
N PHE A 265 7.02 -10.17 -21.01
CA PHE A 265 7.91 -11.33 -21.07
C PHE A 265 7.09 -12.62 -20.90
N ASP A 266 7.19 -13.54 -21.84
CA ASP A 266 6.58 -14.86 -21.76
C ASP A 266 7.54 -15.82 -21.03
N ILE A 267 7.12 -16.33 -19.86
CA ILE A 267 7.97 -17.14 -18.96
C ILE A 267 8.38 -18.47 -19.57
N LYS A 268 7.52 -19.03 -20.43
CA LYS A 268 7.79 -20.34 -21.08
C LYS A 268 8.73 -20.22 -22.26
N SER A 269 8.46 -19.27 -23.16
CA SER A 269 9.26 -19.10 -24.38
C SER A 269 10.48 -18.21 -24.19
N SER A 270 10.56 -17.47 -23.07
CA SER A 270 11.59 -16.46 -22.78
C SER A 270 11.66 -15.35 -23.83
N VAL A 271 10.52 -14.97 -24.41
CA VAL A 271 10.40 -13.92 -25.40
C VAL A 271 9.90 -12.64 -24.75
N THR A 272 10.64 -11.55 -24.93
CA THR A 272 10.21 -10.18 -24.59
C THR A 272 9.56 -9.52 -25.80
N ARG A 273 8.50 -8.73 -25.55
CA ARG A 273 7.82 -7.92 -26.56
C ARG A 273 7.61 -6.51 -26.04
N ASP A 274 7.68 -5.55 -26.93
CA ASP A 274 7.40 -4.15 -26.65
C ASP A 274 5.92 -3.88 -26.90
N ILE A 275 5.28 -3.15 -25.99
CA ILE A 275 3.91 -2.67 -26.15
C ILE A 275 3.97 -1.24 -26.69
N GLU A 276 3.55 -1.08 -27.94
CA GLU A 276 3.50 0.22 -28.58
C GLU A 276 2.13 0.90 -28.31
N LEU A 277 2.17 2.02 -27.62
CA LEU A 277 0.98 2.81 -27.30
C LEU A 277 0.82 3.93 -28.35
N GLU A 278 -0.36 4.02 -28.95
CA GLU A 278 -0.73 5.17 -29.77
C GLU A 278 -1.06 6.37 -28.90
N THR A 279 -0.06 7.01 -28.35
CA THR A 279 -0.18 8.18 -27.48
C THR A 279 0.87 9.24 -27.80
N ASP A 280 0.74 10.42 -27.19
CA ASP A 280 1.73 11.48 -27.30
C ASP A 280 3.11 10.98 -26.85
N SER A 281 4.18 11.46 -27.48
CA SER A 281 5.56 11.01 -27.23
C SER A 281 6.10 11.33 -25.82
N ASN A 282 5.36 12.15 -25.05
CA ASN A 282 5.75 12.66 -23.74
C ASN A 282 4.64 12.38 -22.72
N VAL A 283 4.43 11.11 -22.39
CA VAL A 283 3.48 10.69 -21.35
C VAL A 283 4.20 10.07 -20.16
N TYR A 284 3.57 10.14 -19.01
CA TYR A 284 3.87 9.29 -17.87
C TYR A 284 3.12 7.98 -17.99
N ILE A 285 3.69 6.89 -17.50
CA ILE A 285 3.03 5.59 -17.34
C ILE A 285 3.09 5.23 -15.85
N PRO A 286 2.16 5.75 -15.03
CA PRO A 286 2.22 5.53 -13.59
C PRO A 286 1.79 4.12 -13.18
N ARG A 287 1.03 3.41 -14.02
CA ARG A 287 0.52 2.09 -13.65
C ARG A 287 0.37 1.17 -14.86
N ILE A 288 0.69 -0.09 -14.64
CA ILE A 288 0.30 -1.22 -15.48
C ILE A 288 -0.41 -2.26 -14.60
N LYS A 289 -1.38 -2.98 -15.18
CA LYS A 289 -2.09 -4.04 -14.45
C LYS A 289 -2.61 -5.09 -15.41
N PHE A 290 -2.24 -6.35 -15.19
CA PHE A 290 -2.91 -7.46 -15.87
C PHE A 290 -4.32 -7.64 -15.34
N VAL A 291 -5.26 -7.86 -16.23
CA VAL A 291 -6.65 -8.16 -15.89
C VAL A 291 -6.94 -9.63 -16.15
N ALA A 292 -7.84 -10.21 -15.35
CA ALA A 292 -8.21 -11.61 -15.44
C ALA A 292 -9.34 -11.81 -16.49
N ASP A 293 -9.05 -11.51 -17.76
CA ASP A 293 -9.92 -11.81 -18.89
C ASP A 293 -9.38 -12.98 -19.70
N GLU A 294 -10.11 -13.40 -20.75
CA GLU A 294 -9.75 -14.56 -21.59
C GLU A 294 -8.39 -14.40 -22.29
N GLU A 295 -7.99 -13.15 -22.60
CA GLU A 295 -6.75 -12.82 -23.29
C GLU A 295 -5.60 -12.45 -22.37
N ASN A 296 -5.83 -12.31 -21.05
CA ASN A 296 -4.91 -11.74 -20.07
C ASN A 296 -4.41 -10.34 -20.50
N ASN A 297 -5.33 -9.46 -20.88
CA ASN A 297 -4.98 -8.12 -21.33
C ASN A 297 -4.23 -7.34 -20.25
N LEU A 298 -3.28 -6.55 -20.71
CA LEU A 298 -2.53 -5.61 -19.87
C LEU A 298 -3.16 -4.23 -19.97
N PHE A 299 -3.68 -3.71 -18.87
CA PHE A 299 -4.10 -2.32 -18.79
C PHE A 299 -2.89 -1.44 -18.53
N VAL A 300 -2.74 -0.42 -19.38
CA VAL A 300 -1.69 0.59 -19.27
C VAL A 300 -2.33 1.94 -19.06
N PHE A 301 -2.03 2.56 -17.93
CA PHE A 301 -2.50 3.91 -17.60
C PHE A 301 -1.45 4.92 -18.03
N THR A 302 -1.84 5.89 -18.84
CA THR A 302 -0.96 6.96 -19.29
C THR A 302 -1.50 8.31 -18.86
N LEU A 303 -0.60 9.22 -18.50
CA LEU A 303 -0.96 10.56 -18.08
C LEU A 303 -0.10 11.55 -18.87
N ASN A 304 -0.72 12.57 -19.47
CA ASN A 304 0.03 13.59 -20.16
C ASN A 304 0.86 14.44 -19.20
N ARG A 305 1.85 15.20 -19.69
CA ARG A 305 2.74 15.98 -18.84
C ARG A 305 2.03 17.02 -17.97
N ARG A 306 0.87 17.55 -18.37
CA ARG A 306 0.06 18.46 -17.56
C ARG A 306 -0.78 17.76 -16.51
N GLN A 307 -0.78 16.42 -16.53
CA GLN A 307 -1.56 15.55 -15.63
C GLN A 307 -3.06 15.82 -15.66
N ASN A 308 -3.57 16.28 -16.78
CA ASN A 308 -4.98 16.61 -16.98
C ASN A 308 -5.67 15.78 -18.09
N LYS A 309 -4.95 14.80 -18.66
CA LYS A 309 -5.47 13.83 -19.63
C LYS A 309 -4.95 12.44 -19.22
N LEU A 310 -5.85 11.61 -18.71
CA LEU A 310 -5.65 10.21 -18.41
C LEU A 310 -6.18 9.36 -19.55
N GLU A 311 -5.39 8.44 -20.04
CA GLU A 311 -5.80 7.44 -21.02
C GLU A 311 -5.49 6.04 -20.50
N VAL A 312 -6.43 5.13 -20.67
CA VAL A 312 -6.28 3.72 -20.30
C VAL A 312 -6.34 2.88 -21.56
N PHE A 313 -5.28 2.12 -21.79
CA PHE A 313 -5.16 1.22 -22.91
C PHE A 313 -5.31 -0.24 -22.44
N ALA A 314 -5.98 -1.07 -23.23
CA ALA A 314 -5.96 -2.52 -23.10
C ALA A 314 -5.05 -3.08 -24.18
N ALA A 315 -3.93 -3.66 -23.77
CA ALA A 315 -2.92 -4.25 -24.64
C ALA A 315 -2.95 -5.78 -24.55
N ASN A 316 -3.02 -6.47 -25.69
CA ASN A 316 -2.82 -7.91 -25.70
C ASN A 316 -1.31 -8.21 -25.54
N PRO A 317 -0.89 -8.95 -24.51
CA PRO A 317 0.53 -9.10 -24.18
C PRO A 317 1.31 -9.98 -25.17
N ARG A 318 0.62 -10.71 -26.07
CA ARG A 318 1.24 -11.59 -27.05
C ARG A 318 1.24 -11.01 -28.45
N SER A 319 0.13 -10.47 -28.90
CA SER A 319 0.03 -9.82 -30.23
C SER A 319 0.54 -8.40 -30.23
N THR A 320 0.68 -7.77 -29.05
CA THR A 320 1.02 -6.35 -28.83
C THR A 320 -0.03 -5.36 -29.33
N LEU A 321 -1.15 -5.82 -29.86
CA LEU A 321 -2.26 -4.95 -30.22
C LEU A 321 -2.78 -4.19 -29.00
N CYS A 322 -2.94 -2.90 -29.15
CA CYS A 322 -3.28 -1.98 -28.09
C CYS A 322 -4.50 -1.15 -28.48
N ASN A 323 -5.51 -1.08 -27.61
CA ASN A 323 -6.72 -0.32 -27.84
C ASN A 323 -6.92 0.70 -26.71
N LEU A 324 -7.19 1.95 -27.06
CA LEU A 324 -7.66 2.96 -26.10
C LEU A 324 -9.07 2.60 -25.66
N ILE A 325 -9.27 2.34 -24.36
CA ILE A 325 -10.57 1.95 -23.81
C ILE A 325 -11.25 3.05 -23.00
N LEU A 326 -10.45 3.97 -22.42
CA LEU A 326 -10.99 5.07 -21.61
C LEU A 326 -10.09 6.31 -21.75
N ARG A 327 -10.73 7.47 -21.80
CA ARG A 327 -10.07 8.77 -21.70
C ARG A 327 -10.85 9.64 -20.73
N GLU A 328 -10.13 10.24 -19.79
CA GLU A 328 -10.64 11.24 -18.89
C GLU A 328 -9.80 12.51 -19.00
N THR A 329 -10.46 13.67 -18.97
CA THR A 329 -9.79 14.98 -19.04
C THR A 329 -10.38 15.90 -17.99
N ASP A 330 -9.53 16.75 -17.41
CA ASP A 330 -9.93 17.80 -16.48
C ASP A 330 -9.29 19.14 -16.88
N ASN A 331 -9.89 20.26 -16.48
CA ASN A 331 -9.36 21.59 -16.73
C ASN A 331 -8.16 21.94 -15.84
N ARG A 332 -8.02 21.25 -14.72
CA ARG A 332 -6.96 21.41 -13.71
C ARG A 332 -5.97 20.27 -13.82
N TYR A 333 -6.16 19.21 -13.04
CA TYR A 333 -5.38 17.99 -13.13
C TYR A 333 -6.20 16.79 -12.58
N ILE A 334 -5.75 15.58 -12.85
CA ILE A 334 -6.40 14.33 -12.43
C ILE A 334 -5.65 13.78 -11.23
N GLU A 335 -6.39 13.54 -10.14
CA GLU A 335 -5.84 12.99 -8.89
C GLU A 335 -5.23 11.61 -9.06
N THR A 336 -4.17 11.34 -8.31
CA THR A 336 -3.44 10.08 -8.33
C THR A 336 -4.33 8.88 -8.02
N THR A 337 -5.28 9.03 -7.10
CA THR A 337 -6.27 8.01 -6.72
C THR A 337 -7.10 7.51 -7.90
N SER A 338 -7.33 8.34 -8.92
CA SER A 338 -8.12 7.97 -10.10
C SER A 338 -7.51 6.78 -10.86
N TYR A 339 -6.20 6.67 -10.93
CA TYR A 339 -5.54 5.61 -11.69
C TYR A 339 -4.76 4.64 -10.80
N MET A 340 -4.18 5.08 -9.67
CA MET A 340 -3.43 4.18 -8.77
C MET A 340 -4.36 3.27 -7.99
N ASP A 341 -5.54 3.75 -7.56
CA ASP A 341 -6.49 3.01 -6.73
C ASP A 341 -7.61 2.34 -7.54
N THR A 342 -7.45 2.22 -8.86
CA THR A 342 -8.40 1.46 -9.70
C THR A 342 -8.35 -0.01 -9.36
N GLU A 343 -9.50 -0.60 -9.02
CA GLU A 343 -9.63 -2.00 -8.62
C GLU A 343 -10.44 -2.82 -9.63
N PHE A 344 -10.06 -4.09 -9.82
CA PHE A 344 -10.61 -4.97 -10.84
C PHE A 344 -11.41 -6.13 -10.22
N TYR A 345 -12.60 -6.39 -10.77
CA TYR A 345 -13.59 -7.37 -10.27
C TYR A 345 -14.19 -8.15 -11.43
N GLY A 346 -13.55 -9.26 -11.82
CA GLY A 346 -13.97 -10.06 -12.97
C GLY A 346 -13.94 -9.27 -14.28
N ASP A 347 -15.10 -9.06 -14.91
CA ASP A 347 -15.27 -8.32 -16.17
C ASP A 347 -15.43 -6.80 -15.98
N LYS A 348 -15.17 -6.28 -14.78
CA LYS A 348 -15.40 -4.88 -14.40
C LYS A 348 -14.22 -4.29 -13.65
N PHE A 349 -14.17 -2.96 -13.63
CA PHE A 349 -13.27 -2.21 -12.74
C PHE A 349 -13.98 -1.00 -12.15
N ILE A 350 -13.51 -0.59 -10.98
CA ILE A 350 -13.97 0.61 -10.29
C ILE A 350 -12.82 1.61 -10.28
N MET A 351 -13.10 2.81 -10.75
CA MET A 351 -12.19 3.94 -10.78
C MET A 351 -12.77 5.11 -9.98
N GLN A 352 -11.93 5.82 -9.26
CA GLN A 352 -12.29 7.07 -8.63
C GLN A 352 -12.17 8.22 -9.65
N SER A 353 -13.02 9.23 -9.55
CA SER A 353 -12.96 10.39 -10.45
C SER A 353 -13.67 11.59 -9.85
N GLU A 354 -13.11 12.78 -10.08
CA GLU A 354 -13.69 14.07 -9.68
C GLU A 354 -14.50 14.75 -10.79
N LYS A 355 -14.85 14.03 -11.86
CA LYS A 355 -15.49 14.59 -13.06
C LYS A 355 -16.86 15.24 -12.82
N ASP A 356 -17.51 15.02 -11.69
CA ASP A 356 -18.74 15.69 -11.28
C ASP A 356 -18.53 16.74 -10.18
N GLY A 357 -17.26 17.08 -9.84
CA GLY A 357 -16.87 18.11 -8.89
C GLY A 357 -16.43 17.62 -7.53
N HIS A 358 -16.62 16.31 -7.23
CA HIS A 358 -16.17 15.61 -6.03
C HIS A 358 -15.61 14.25 -6.38
N ASN A 359 -14.76 13.69 -5.51
CA ASN A 359 -14.22 12.35 -5.71
C ASN A 359 -15.28 11.27 -5.46
N HIS A 360 -15.65 10.55 -6.52
CA HIS A 360 -16.66 9.50 -6.47
C HIS A 360 -16.22 8.21 -7.17
N LEU A 361 -16.93 7.11 -6.88
CA LEU A 361 -16.71 5.78 -7.45
C LEU A 361 -17.52 5.58 -8.72
N TYR A 362 -16.86 5.11 -9.77
CA TYR A 362 -17.45 4.81 -11.07
C TYR A 362 -17.14 3.38 -11.49
N LEU A 363 -18.18 2.62 -11.85
CA LEU A 363 -18.08 1.24 -12.32
C LEU A 363 -18.04 1.22 -13.85
N TYR A 364 -17.02 0.58 -14.40
CA TYR A 364 -16.82 0.37 -15.82
C TYR A 364 -16.72 -1.12 -16.14
N ASN A 365 -17.07 -1.53 -17.35
CA ASN A 365 -16.65 -2.84 -17.87
C ASN A 365 -15.22 -2.78 -18.43
N LEU A 366 -14.60 -3.93 -18.72
CA LEU A 366 -13.22 -4.00 -19.23
C LEU A 366 -13.04 -3.38 -20.65
N LYS A 367 -14.12 -3.00 -21.33
CA LYS A 367 -14.09 -2.26 -22.60
C LYS A 367 -14.12 -0.73 -22.38
N GLY A 368 -14.06 -0.28 -21.13
CA GLY A 368 -14.07 1.15 -20.77
C GLY A 368 -15.46 1.82 -20.82
N LYS A 369 -16.54 1.05 -21.01
CA LYS A 369 -17.89 1.61 -20.96
C LYS A 369 -18.32 1.84 -19.52
N LEU A 370 -18.71 3.07 -19.17
CA LEU A 370 -19.31 3.39 -17.88
C LEU A 370 -20.65 2.66 -17.73
N GLU A 371 -20.77 1.87 -16.68
CA GLU A 371 -22.00 1.17 -16.32
C GLU A 371 -22.81 1.92 -15.25
N ARG A 372 -22.11 2.50 -14.26
CA ARG A 372 -22.77 3.17 -13.14
C ARG A 372 -21.82 4.13 -12.43
N GLN A 373 -22.32 5.30 -12.04
CA GLN A 373 -21.75 6.07 -10.94
C GLN A 373 -22.28 5.47 -9.64
N ILE A 374 -21.39 4.98 -8.78
CA ILE A 374 -21.74 4.25 -7.55
C ILE A 374 -22.11 5.24 -6.45
N THR A 375 -21.26 6.24 -6.22
CA THR A 375 -21.45 7.28 -5.20
C THR A 375 -21.65 8.64 -5.85
N LYS A 376 -22.40 9.54 -5.18
CA LYS A 376 -22.63 10.92 -5.64
C LYS A 376 -23.03 11.82 -4.48
N GLY A 377 -22.74 13.11 -4.57
CA GLY A 377 -23.11 14.12 -3.57
C GLY A 377 -22.09 15.24 -3.49
N ASN A 378 -22.28 16.18 -2.58
CA ASN A 378 -21.33 17.28 -2.33
C ASN A 378 -20.33 16.86 -1.24
N TRP A 379 -19.65 15.75 -1.44
CA TRP A 379 -18.69 15.15 -0.52
C TRP A 379 -17.77 14.20 -1.31
N ASP A 380 -16.67 13.80 -0.71
CA ASP A 380 -15.62 13.01 -1.35
C ASP A 380 -15.51 11.61 -0.76
N VAL A 381 -15.28 10.62 -1.60
CA VAL A 381 -14.74 9.34 -1.21
C VAL A 381 -13.27 9.57 -0.82
N LEU A 382 -12.90 9.17 0.38
CA LEU A 382 -11.54 9.30 0.93
C LEU A 382 -10.73 8.01 0.75
N ALA A 383 -11.40 6.85 0.80
CA ALA A 383 -10.80 5.55 0.53
C ALA A 383 -11.85 4.58 -0.05
N PHE A 384 -11.44 3.74 -0.97
CA PHE A 384 -12.23 2.63 -1.49
C PHE A 384 -11.68 1.32 -0.93
N HIS A 385 -12.54 0.47 -0.37
CA HIS A 385 -12.14 -0.76 0.34
C HIS A 385 -12.50 -2.05 -0.38
N GLY A 386 -13.49 -2.02 -1.27
CA GLY A 386 -13.87 -3.21 -2.00
C GLY A 386 -15.27 -3.17 -2.58
N TYR A 387 -15.52 -4.13 -3.47
CA TYR A 387 -16.78 -4.31 -4.15
C TYR A 387 -17.17 -5.76 -4.22
N ASP A 388 -18.34 -6.09 -3.69
CA ASP A 388 -18.94 -7.40 -3.90
C ASP A 388 -19.68 -7.42 -5.24
N ALA A 389 -19.08 -8.04 -6.24
CA ALA A 389 -19.63 -8.11 -7.59
C ALA A 389 -20.96 -8.91 -7.67
N LYS A 390 -21.25 -9.78 -6.69
CA LYS A 390 -22.50 -10.57 -6.66
C LYS A 390 -23.69 -9.71 -6.23
N SER A 391 -23.52 -8.93 -5.17
CA SER A 391 -24.59 -8.06 -4.64
C SER A 391 -24.57 -6.66 -5.26
N GLY A 392 -23.47 -6.25 -5.88
CA GLY A 392 -23.23 -4.90 -6.37
C GLY A 392 -23.01 -3.89 -5.24
N THR A 393 -22.55 -4.34 -4.07
CA THR A 393 -22.29 -3.52 -2.89
C THR A 393 -20.86 -3.02 -2.88
N ALA A 394 -20.64 -1.71 -2.71
CA ALA A 394 -19.33 -1.11 -2.52
C ALA A 394 -19.13 -0.66 -1.07
N TYR A 395 -17.88 -0.73 -0.57
CA TYR A 395 -17.44 -0.31 0.75
C TYR A 395 -16.41 0.80 0.62
N TYR A 396 -16.60 1.90 1.33
CA TYR A 396 -15.77 3.09 1.18
C TYR A 396 -15.74 3.93 2.45
N GLU A 397 -14.78 4.83 2.54
CA GLU A 397 -14.76 5.92 3.51
C GLU A 397 -15.09 7.24 2.83
N SER A 398 -15.80 8.12 3.52
CA SER A 398 -16.12 9.44 3.00
C SER A 398 -16.26 10.50 4.09
N ASN A 399 -16.20 11.78 3.67
CA ASN A 399 -16.45 12.95 4.49
C ASN A 399 -17.91 13.44 4.44
N GLU A 400 -18.87 12.57 4.08
CA GLU A 400 -20.30 12.91 3.92
C GLU A 400 -20.89 13.57 5.17
N GLN A 401 -20.42 13.24 6.37
CA GLN A 401 -20.85 13.85 7.65
C GLN A 401 -20.08 15.12 8.02
N GLY A 402 -19.36 15.72 7.09
CA GLY A 402 -18.59 16.96 7.26
C GLY A 402 -17.07 16.77 7.14
N PHE A 403 -16.36 17.82 6.78
CA PHE A 403 -14.95 17.81 6.40
C PHE A 403 -13.98 17.23 7.45
N TYR A 404 -14.36 17.28 8.72
CA TYR A 404 -13.53 16.77 9.83
C TYR A 404 -13.84 15.32 10.20
N ASN A 405 -14.78 14.70 9.48
CA ASN A 405 -15.19 13.33 9.73
C ASN A 405 -14.78 12.45 8.56
N CYS A 406 -14.31 11.27 8.87
CA CYS A 406 -14.11 10.18 7.92
C CYS A 406 -14.88 8.99 8.46
N ASN A 407 -15.96 8.61 7.81
CA ASN A 407 -16.81 7.50 8.24
C ASN A 407 -16.82 6.39 7.20
N VAL A 408 -16.98 5.17 7.65
CA VAL A 408 -17.06 3.97 6.81
C VAL A 408 -18.50 3.74 6.37
N TYR A 409 -18.69 3.51 5.10
CA TYR A 409 -19.99 3.30 4.46
C TYR A 409 -20.01 2.03 3.62
N LYS A 410 -21.21 1.54 3.38
CA LYS A 410 -21.53 0.67 2.26
C LYS A 410 -22.66 1.25 1.44
N ILE A 411 -22.65 0.99 0.13
CA ILE A 411 -23.72 1.37 -0.78
C ILE A 411 -24.12 0.17 -1.64
N ASP A 412 -25.40 -0.12 -1.72
CA ASP A 412 -25.90 -1.25 -2.50
C ASP A 412 -26.07 -0.94 -4.01
N SER A 413 -26.45 -1.95 -4.78
CA SER A 413 -26.70 -1.80 -6.22
C SER A 413 -27.84 -0.83 -6.57
N LYS A 414 -28.72 -0.53 -5.64
CA LYS A 414 -29.84 0.42 -5.78
C LYS A 414 -29.48 1.86 -5.37
N GLY A 415 -28.23 2.07 -4.88
CA GLY A 415 -27.74 3.38 -4.43
C GLY A 415 -28.14 3.72 -3.00
N LYS A 416 -28.59 2.75 -2.20
CA LYS A 416 -28.88 2.97 -0.78
C LYS A 416 -27.58 2.88 0.02
N SER A 417 -27.15 4.01 0.58
CA SER A 417 -25.99 4.11 1.46
C SER A 417 -26.35 3.85 2.91
N VAL A 418 -25.43 3.23 3.66
CA VAL A 418 -25.53 2.97 5.10
C VAL A 418 -24.18 3.32 5.73
N CYS A 419 -24.18 4.23 6.72
CA CYS A 419 -23.01 4.50 7.56
C CYS A 419 -22.79 3.35 8.53
N LEU A 420 -21.61 2.74 8.53
CA LEU A 420 -21.22 1.64 9.42
C LEU A 420 -20.55 2.13 10.71
N THR A 421 -20.03 3.37 10.70
CA THR A 421 -19.33 4.00 11.85
C THR A 421 -19.91 5.39 12.11
N PRO A 422 -21.12 5.50 12.74
CA PRO A 422 -21.83 6.78 12.82
C PRO A 422 -21.23 7.80 13.80
N ASP A 423 -20.27 7.39 14.65
CA ASP A 423 -19.63 8.29 15.61
C ASP A 423 -18.76 9.32 14.86
N LYS A 424 -18.86 10.59 15.29
CA LYS A 424 -18.06 11.68 14.71
C LYS A 424 -16.58 11.51 15.02
N GLY A 425 -15.74 11.71 14.02
CA GLY A 425 -14.30 11.59 14.12
C GLY A 425 -13.69 11.00 12.85
N TYR A 426 -12.47 10.55 12.96
CA TYR A 426 -11.73 9.95 11.86
C TYR A 426 -11.66 8.43 12.05
N ASN A 427 -12.13 7.70 11.07
CA ASN A 427 -12.05 6.26 11.00
C ASN A 427 -11.02 5.85 9.93
N ASN A 428 -10.38 4.72 10.15
CA ASN A 428 -9.52 4.04 9.17
C ASN A 428 -9.83 2.56 9.26
N ALA A 429 -10.28 1.96 8.17
CA ALA A 429 -10.78 0.60 8.14
C ALA A 429 -9.88 -0.34 7.32
N VAL A 430 -9.65 -1.55 7.84
CA VAL A 430 -9.05 -2.67 7.10
C VAL A 430 -10.07 -3.80 7.04
N PHE A 431 -10.59 -4.07 5.84
CA PHE A 431 -11.63 -5.07 5.63
C PHE A 431 -11.10 -6.50 5.52
N SER A 432 -11.90 -7.48 5.93
CA SER A 432 -11.70 -8.88 5.60
C SER A 432 -11.83 -9.11 4.09
N ALA A 433 -11.25 -10.18 3.56
CA ALA A 433 -11.21 -10.45 2.12
C ALA A 433 -12.60 -10.54 1.46
N ASP A 434 -13.63 -10.93 2.22
CA ASP A 434 -15.03 -11.03 1.79
C ASP A 434 -15.89 -9.81 2.18
N ASN A 435 -15.30 -8.76 2.74
CA ASN A 435 -15.95 -7.57 3.27
C ASN A 435 -17.02 -7.84 4.35
N SER A 436 -16.95 -8.99 5.04
CA SER A 436 -17.90 -9.34 6.12
C SER A 436 -17.58 -8.60 7.41
N TYR A 437 -16.32 -8.27 7.66
CA TYR A 437 -15.80 -7.61 8.84
C TYR A 437 -14.76 -6.57 8.47
N PHE A 438 -14.48 -5.66 9.39
CA PHE A 438 -13.32 -4.78 9.31
C PHE A 438 -12.77 -4.43 10.68
N VAL A 439 -11.46 -4.24 10.76
CA VAL A 439 -10.80 -3.58 11.88
C VAL A 439 -10.89 -2.09 11.65
N ASN A 440 -11.49 -1.37 12.59
CA ASN A 440 -11.62 0.07 12.55
C ASN A 440 -10.75 0.73 13.62
N THR A 441 -9.92 1.68 13.22
CA THR A 441 -9.22 2.60 14.11
C THR A 441 -9.94 3.93 14.08
N TRP A 442 -10.57 4.31 15.19
CA TRP A 442 -11.32 5.54 15.32
C TRP A 442 -10.67 6.49 16.34
N SER A 443 -10.66 7.77 16.05
CA SER A 443 -10.22 8.83 16.97
C SER A 443 -10.96 10.13 16.71
N ASN A 444 -10.92 11.04 17.67
CA ASN A 444 -11.32 12.45 17.52
C ASN A 444 -10.43 13.34 18.38
N LEU A 445 -10.67 14.66 18.37
CA LEU A 445 -9.85 15.64 19.11
C LEU A 445 -9.74 15.34 20.62
N ASN A 446 -10.71 14.66 21.20
CA ASN A 446 -10.79 14.38 22.65
C ASN A 446 -10.57 12.91 22.99
N THR A 447 -10.41 12.05 21.99
CA THR A 447 -10.31 10.61 22.20
C THR A 447 -9.14 10.05 21.40
N PRO A 448 -8.13 9.48 22.07
CA PRO A 448 -7.04 8.76 21.41
C PRO A 448 -7.55 7.60 20.55
N PRO A 449 -6.72 7.05 19.65
CA PRO A 449 -7.11 5.95 18.79
C PRO A 449 -7.72 4.77 19.54
N VAL A 450 -8.89 4.34 19.10
CA VAL A 450 -9.65 3.20 19.61
C VAL A 450 -9.79 2.17 18.51
N VAL A 451 -9.29 0.97 18.73
CA VAL A 451 -9.38 -0.13 17.75
C VAL A 451 -10.57 -1.04 18.09
N SER A 452 -11.39 -1.30 17.10
CA SER A 452 -12.56 -2.18 17.22
C SER A 452 -12.71 -3.06 15.98
N VAL A 453 -13.27 -4.24 16.15
CA VAL A 453 -13.73 -5.06 15.02
C VAL A 453 -15.23 -4.85 14.87
N ILE A 454 -15.67 -4.59 13.64
CA ILE A 454 -17.03 -4.25 13.28
C ILE A 454 -17.45 -5.15 12.11
N ASP A 455 -18.71 -5.60 12.08
CA ASP A 455 -19.25 -6.33 10.94
C ASP A 455 -19.79 -5.39 9.85
N ASN A 456 -20.07 -5.92 8.68
CA ASN A 456 -20.59 -5.14 7.53
C ASN A 456 -22.06 -4.67 7.71
N LYS A 457 -22.63 -4.82 8.90
CA LYS A 457 -23.93 -4.23 9.32
C LYS A 457 -23.72 -3.06 10.28
N GLY A 458 -22.46 -2.75 10.65
CA GLY A 458 -22.11 -1.71 11.61
C GLY A 458 -22.18 -2.17 13.08
N LYS A 459 -22.35 -3.49 13.33
CA LYS A 459 -22.34 -4.03 14.69
C LYS A 459 -20.89 -4.21 15.17
N LYS A 460 -20.54 -3.58 16.27
CA LYS A 460 -19.26 -3.77 16.96
C LYS A 460 -19.20 -5.20 17.55
N ILE A 461 -18.23 -5.99 17.11
CA ILE A 461 -18.01 -7.38 17.56
C ILE A 461 -17.21 -7.35 18.87
N TYR A 462 -16.07 -6.65 18.87
CA TYR A 462 -15.28 -6.43 20.09
C TYR A 462 -14.41 -5.19 19.95
N ARG A 463 -13.92 -4.69 21.09
CA ARG A 463 -12.90 -3.65 21.20
C ARG A 463 -11.58 -4.28 21.62
N LYS A 464 -10.48 -3.90 21.00
CA LYS A 464 -9.12 -4.20 21.48
C LYS A 464 -8.73 -3.17 22.53
N CYS A 465 -8.33 -3.66 23.70
CA CYS A 465 -7.68 -2.85 24.73
C CYS A 465 -6.16 -3.09 24.60
N TYR A 466 -5.38 -2.04 24.55
CA TYR A 466 -3.93 -2.06 24.53
C TYR A 466 -3.36 -1.59 25.86
#